data_d843f326fc175674ce3f36692beed4fc
#
_entry.id   d843f326fc175674ce3f36692beed4fc
#
_cell.length_a   1.000
_cell.length_b   1.000
_cell.length_c   1.000
_cell.angle_alpha   90.00
_cell.angle_beta   90.00
_cell.angle_gamma   90.00
#
_symmetry.space_group_name_H-M   'P 1'
#
loop_
_entity.id
_entity.type
_entity.pdbx_description
1 polymer ?
#
loop_
_entity_poly.entity_id
_entity_poly.type
_entity_poly.pdbx_seq_one_letter_code
_entity_poly.pdbx_strand_id
1 'polypeptide(L)'
;MMRIANNKLRLLLLLLFPTLLWGNSAPMFHIRQNAKGCFVEIPKRLINRDFLLAARVMTVSSPNNKVKLYAGQRLYDPVWIRLKYDKEQLYLLRPDSKNLCEDTTHLSYPAYARNAITPIAESWKIEQETDSSIVVNWSKFLSEPIEGVDPFGGKTSPGRSLPQLNKILQVDVHEKNLEVSVQYGFEGTTQPFLTTIRKSLLLLPEQPMQPRIHDARVGYDNIPERKFNFDTPSIAAENYITRFRIVPSPKDVRSYLQGKQVKPQQPIVFYIDDAFPPLWKKAIRKGILDWNKAFEEIGFKEVMQAKTYAEAGPEFDPNDIRFNCFRYVVSDFPNAMGKHWVDPRSGEILQADVLF
;
A
#
# COMPACT_ATOMS: atom_id res chain seq x y z
N MET A 1 59.65 -55.70 -5.49
CA MET A 1 59.17 -54.97 -4.30
C MET A 1 58.11 -53.95 -4.73
N MET A 2 56.83 -54.35 -4.67
CA MET A 2 55.71 -53.50 -5.12
C MET A 2 54.97 -52.92 -3.90
N ARG A 3 54.84 -51.61 -3.88
CA ARG A 3 54.03 -50.88 -2.90
C ARG A 3 52.57 -50.91 -3.36
N ILE A 4 51.68 -51.45 -2.54
CA ILE A 4 50.27 -51.48 -2.72
C ILE A 4 49.71 -50.18 -2.09
N ALA A 5 49.06 -49.34 -2.92
CA ALA A 5 48.43 -48.13 -2.48
C ALA A 5 46.95 -48.42 -2.03
N ASN A 6 46.65 -48.11 -0.77
CA ASN A 6 45.34 -48.22 -0.19
C ASN A 6 44.46 -47.01 -0.59
N ASN A 7 43.49 -47.21 -1.46
CA ASN A 7 42.45 -46.26 -1.75
C ASN A 7 41.34 -46.35 -0.69
N LYS A 8 41.30 -45.39 0.23
CA LYS A 8 40.15 -45.18 1.13
C LYS A 8 39.07 -44.38 0.41
N LEU A 9 38.05 -45.08 -0.03
CA LEU A 9 36.79 -44.49 -0.53
C LEU A 9 36.08 -43.76 0.61
N ARG A 10 36.11 -42.43 0.62
CA ARG A 10 35.31 -41.61 1.54
C ARG A 10 33.89 -41.51 0.98
N LEU A 11 33.00 -42.27 1.59
CA LEU A 11 31.54 -42.13 1.37
C LEU A 11 31.08 -40.81 1.95
N LEU A 12 30.78 -39.84 1.09
CA LEU A 12 30.19 -38.56 1.47
C LEU A 12 28.67 -38.78 1.70
N LEU A 13 28.27 -38.95 2.96
CA LEU A 13 26.84 -38.97 3.33
C LEU A 13 26.27 -37.55 3.16
N LEU A 14 25.58 -37.32 2.07
CA LEU A 14 24.72 -36.15 1.90
C LEU A 14 23.51 -36.30 2.83
N LEU A 15 23.59 -35.70 4.00
CA LEU A 15 22.44 -35.46 4.86
C LEU A 15 21.50 -34.45 4.16
N LEU A 16 20.51 -34.98 3.47
CA LEU A 16 19.33 -34.22 3.04
C LEU A 16 18.58 -33.79 4.32
N PHE A 17 18.88 -32.60 4.82
CA PHE A 17 17.98 -31.93 5.74
C PHE A 17 16.75 -31.55 4.91
N PRO A 18 15.52 -31.95 5.31
CA PRO A 18 14.34 -31.39 4.76
C PRO A 18 14.32 -29.91 5.20
N THR A 19 14.63 -29.00 4.28
CA THR A 19 14.30 -27.60 4.47
C THR A 19 12.78 -27.55 4.64
N LEU A 20 12.34 -27.33 5.87
CA LEU A 20 10.99 -26.88 6.15
C LEU A 20 10.80 -25.62 5.30
N LEU A 21 10.08 -25.77 4.20
CA LEU A 21 9.53 -24.69 3.41
C LEU A 21 8.51 -23.96 4.32
N TRP A 22 9.00 -23.00 5.09
CA TRP A 22 8.15 -21.91 5.53
C TRP A 22 7.69 -21.23 4.24
N GLY A 23 6.37 -21.24 4.04
CA GLY A 23 5.76 -20.77 2.83
C GLY A 23 6.14 -19.33 2.52
N ASN A 24 7.20 -19.13 1.78
CA ASN A 24 7.42 -17.89 1.05
C ASN A 24 6.38 -17.89 -0.08
N SER A 25 5.29 -17.21 0.15
CA SER A 25 4.35 -16.88 -0.91
C SER A 25 5.10 -16.17 -2.04
N ALA A 26 4.81 -16.55 -3.28
CA ALA A 26 5.50 -15.99 -4.44
C ALA A 26 5.33 -14.46 -4.49
N PRO A 27 6.39 -13.71 -4.82
CA PRO A 27 6.32 -12.26 -4.92
C PRO A 27 5.29 -11.84 -5.96
N MET A 28 4.68 -10.66 -5.76
CA MET A 28 3.64 -10.12 -6.63
C MET A 28 4.14 -9.94 -8.07
N PHE A 29 5.35 -9.43 -8.23
CA PHE A 29 6.03 -9.21 -9.50
C PHE A 29 7.45 -9.77 -9.46
N HIS A 30 8.02 -10.04 -10.65
CA HIS A 30 9.46 -10.24 -10.79
C HIS A 30 10.08 -9.03 -11.49
N ILE A 31 11.09 -8.43 -10.88
CA ILE A 31 11.72 -7.21 -11.39
C ILE A 31 13.16 -7.51 -11.78
N ARG A 32 13.54 -7.09 -12.99
CA ARG A 32 14.91 -7.17 -13.51
C ARG A 32 15.39 -5.77 -13.90
N GLN A 33 16.45 -5.32 -13.26
CA GLN A 33 17.08 -4.05 -13.57
C GLN A 33 18.40 -4.29 -14.33
N ASN A 34 18.58 -3.61 -15.46
CA ASN A 34 19.81 -3.65 -16.26
C ASN A 34 20.06 -2.29 -16.93
N ALA A 35 21.10 -2.20 -17.77
CA ALA A 35 21.46 -0.95 -18.47
C ALA A 35 20.35 -0.41 -19.40
N LYS A 36 19.39 -1.26 -19.83
CA LYS A 36 18.27 -0.87 -20.71
C LYS A 36 17.04 -0.40 -19.92
N GLY A 37 17.03 -0.58 -18.59
CA GLY A 37 15.93 -0.14 -17.74
C GLY A 37 15.50 -1.14 -16.66
N CYS A 38 14.33 -0.86 -16.11
CA CYS A 38 13.66 -1.66 -15.11
C CYS A 38 12.47 -2.40 -15.74
N PHE A 39 12.63 -3.71 -15.94
CA PHE A 39 11.64 -4.57 -16.55
C PHE A 39 10.86 -5.31 -15.46
N VAL A 40 9.55 -5.25 -15.54
CA VAL A 40 8.65 -5.88 -14.59
C VAL A 40 7.87 -6.98 -15.29
N GLU A 41 8.02 -8.19 -14.78
CA GLU A 41 7.23 -9.34 -15.17
C GLU A 41 5.97 -9.40 -14.30
N ILE A 42 4.82 -9.25 -14.93
CA ILE A 42 3.50 -9.17 -14.30
C ILE A 42 2.75 -10.47 -14.59
N PRO A 43 2.45 -11.26 -13.56
CA PRO A 43 1.61 -12.45 -13.73
C PRO A 43 0.22 -12.09 -14.26
N LYS A 44 -0.28 -12.84 -15.27
CA LYS A 44 -1.60 -12.59 -15.88
C LYS A 44 -2.75 -12.67 -14.87
N ARG A 45 -2.59 -13.39 -13.75
CA ARG A 45 -3.55 -13.43 -12.63
C ARG A 45 -3.76 -12.07 -11.95
N LEU A 46 -2.86 -11.12 -12.16
CA LEU A 46 -2.95 -9.76 -11.64
C LEU A 46 -3.61 -8.78 -12.62
N ILE A 47 -3.87 -9.19 -13.84
CA ILE A 47 -4.62 -8.40 -14.80
C ILE A 47 -6.08 -8.28 -14.36
N ASN A 48 -6.65 -7.11 -14.54
CA ASN A 48 -7.99 -6.73 -14.06
C ASN A 48 -8.14 -6.73 -12.51
N ARG A 49 -7.04 -6.92 -11.76
CA ARG A 49 -7.04 -6.73 -10.31
C ARG A 49 -6.85 -5.25 -9.98
N ASP A 50 -7.40 -4.88 -8.84
CA ASP A 50 -7.32 -3.53 -8.32
C ASP A 50 -6.10 -3.35 -7.42
N PHE A 51 -5.47 -2.18 -7.53
CA PHE A 51 -4.33 -1.78 -6.73
C PHE A 51 -4.54 -0.38 -6.17
N LEU A 52 -3.86 -0.11 -5.07
CA LEU A 52 -3.71 1.21 -4.49
C LEU A 52 -2.28 1.70 -4.72
N LEU A 53 -2.14 2.83 -5.40
CA LEU A 53 -0.85 3.52 -5.53
C LEU A 53 -0.81 4.64 -4.50
N ALA A 54 0.18 4.58 -3.62
CA ALA A 54 0.38 5.53 -2.53
C ALA A 54 1.83 6.05 -2.54
N ALA A 55 2.07 7.22 -1.94
CA ALA A 55 3.41 7.75 -1.82
C ALA A 55 3.63 8.48 -0.49
N ARG A 56 4.86 8.34 0.04
CA ARG A 56 5.29 8.91 1.30
C ARG A 56 6.69 9.51 1.18
N VAL A 57 6.91 10.63 1.81
CA VAL A 57 8.23 11.24 1.97
C VAL A 57 9.05 10.41 2.95
N MET A 58 10.25 9.97 2.55
CA MET A 58 11.20 9.32 3.44
C MET A 58 12.23 10.31 4.00
N THR A 59 12.81 11.11 3.11
CA THR A 59 13.82 12.10 3.47
C THR A 59 13.64 13.37 2.66
N VAL A 60 14.10 14.48 3.20
CA VAL A 60 14.15 15.78 2.52
C VAL A 60 15.51 16.41 2.73
N SER A 61 16.07 17.04 1.69
CA SER A 61 17.26 17.85 1.85
C SER A 61 16.92 19.16 2.57
N SER A 62 17.90 19.69 3.28
CA SER A 62 17.81 20.85 4.19
C SER A 62 17.13 22.11 3.60
N PRO A 63 16.77 23.10 4.40
CA PRO A 63 15.48 23.80 4.54
C PRO A 63 15.03 24.73 3.41
N ASN A 64 15.57 24.68 2.23
CA ASN A 64 15.28 25.64 1.15
C ASN A 64 14.20 25.17 0.17
N ASN A 65 13.29 24.29 0.59
CA ASN A 65 12.18 23.94 -0.28
C ASN A 65 11.04 24.95 -0.14
N LYS A 66 10.47 25.36 -1.25
CA LYS A 66 9.28 26.24 -1.29
C LYS A 66 8.03 25.55 -0.73
N VAL A 67 8.08 24.22 -0.61
CA VAL A 67 7.03 23.36 -0.09
C VAL A 67 7.54 22.74 1.21
N LYS A 68 6.82 22.93 2.31
CA LYS A 68 7.15 22.32 3.60
C LYS A 68 6.92 20.80 3.54
N LEU A 69 7.95 20.04 3.14
CA LEU A 69 7.97 18.60 3.19
C LEU A 69 8.68 18.12 4.46
N TYR A 70 8.21 17.01 5.01
CA TYR A 70 8.84 16.35 6.16
C TYR A 70 8.73 14.83 6.05
N ALA A 71 9.64 14.12 6.70
CA ALA A 71 9.65 12.66 6.68
C ALA A 71 8.35 12.09 7.28
N GLY A 72 7.81 11.05 6.68
CA GLY A 72 6.52 10.45 7.05
C GLY A 72 5.31 11.10 6.39
N GLN A 73 5.45 12.27 5.78
CA GLN A 73 4.34 12.96 5.12
C GLN A 73 3.80 12.15 3.93
N ARG A 74 2.48 12.07 3.83
CA ARG A 74 1.79 11.59 2.62
C ARG A 74 1.74 12.73 1.61
N LEU A 75 2.04 12.43 0.35
CA LEU A 75 2.12 13.44 -0.69
C LEU A 75 0.78 13.72 -1.39
N TYR A 76 -0.05 12.70 -1.54
CA TYR A 76 -1.36 12.78 -2.21
C TYR A 76 -2.30 11.73 -1.64
N ASP A 77 -3.59 11.83 -1.97
CA ASP A 77 -4.52 10.75 -1.69
C ASP A 77 -4.17 9.54 -2.56
N PRO A 78 -4.27 8.32 -2.02
CA PRO A 78 -3.94 7.13 -2.78
C PRO A 78 -4.80 7.03 -4.03
N VAL A 79 -4.20 6.55 -5.10
CA VAL A 79 -4.87 6.41 -6.39
C VAL A 79 -5.27 4.95 -6.60
N TRP A 80 -6.57 4.72 -6.80
CA TRP A 80 -7.05 3.42 -7.25
C TRP A 80 -6.68 3.23 -8.72
N ILE A 81 -5.99 2.13 -9.00
CA ILE A 81 -5.57 1.77 -10.36
C ILE A 81 -5.93 0.32 -10.67
N ARG A 82 -6.05 0.02 -11.95
CA ARG A 82 -6.26 -1.33 -12.48
C ARG A 82 -5.39 -1.55 -13.70
N LEU A 83 -4.75 -2.71 -13.78
CA LEU A 83 -3.99 -3.11 -14.94
C LEU A 83 -4.90 -3.85 -15.92
N LYS A 84 -4.89 -3.42 -17.19
CA LYS A 84 -5.58 -4.09 -18.29
C LYS A 84 -4.61 -4.23 -19.45
N TYR A 85 -4.66 -5.31 -20.20
CA TYR A 85 -3.84 -5.44 -21.39
C TYR A 85 -4.65 -5.93 -22.59
N ASP A 86 -4.18 -5.59 -23.76
CA ASP A 86 -4.46 -6.27 -25.01
C ASP A 86 -3.17 -6.95 -25.53
N LYS A 87 -3.18 -7.48 -26.73
CA LYS A 87 -2.03 -8.21 -27.28
C LYS A 87 -0.77 -7.35 -27.48
N GLU A 88 -0.89 -6.03 -27.48
CA GLU A 88 0.21 -5.10 -27.82
C GLU A 88 0.67 -4.26 -26.64
N GLN A 89 -0.28 -3.87 -25.77
CA GLN A 89 -0.03 -2.90 -24.71
C GLN A 89 -0.63 -3.31 -23.37
N LEU A 90 0.09 -2.93 -22.32
CA LEU A 90 -0.44 -2.89 -20.95
C LEU A 90 -0.91 -1.47 -20.66
N TYR A 91 -2.13 -1.33 -20.16
CA TYR A 91 -2.73 -0.06 -19.77
C TYR A 91 -2.86 0.02 -18.24
N LEU A 92 -2.56 1.18 -17.70
CA LEU A 92 -2.91 1.56 -16.34
C LEU A 92 -4.20 2.37 -16.40
N LEU A 93 -5.27 1.78 -15.92
CA LEU A 93 -6.57 2.42 -15.79
C LEU A 93 -6.66 3.10 -14.43
N ARG A 94 -7.38 4.22 -14.39
CA ARG A 94 -7.71 4.94 -13.15
C ARG A 94 -9.22 4.92 -12.95
N PRO A 95 -9.78 3.89 -12.26
CA PRO A 95 -11.20 3.84 -11.96
C PRO A 95 -11.65 5.05 -11.14
N ASP A 96 -12.85 5.50 -11.37
CA ASP A 96 -13.44 6.58 -10.58
C ASP A 96 -14.11 5.99 -9.34
N SER A 97 -13.61 6.36 -8.16
CA SER A 97 -14.21 5.97 -6.90
C SER A 97 -15.40 6.84 -6.48
N LYS A 98 -15.64 7.93 -7.21
CA LYS A 98 -16.65 8.92 -6.83
C LYS A 98 -17.96 8.83 -7.60
N ASN A 99 -18.04 8.01 -8.64
CA ASN A 99 -19.24 7.81 -9.43
C ASN A 99 -19.43 6.32 -9.71
N LEU A 100 -20.22 5.67 -8.89
CA LEU A 100 -20.47 4.24 -9.00
C LEU A 100 -21.88 3.99 -9.53
N CYS A 101 -22.02 2.95 -10.35
CA CYS A 101 -23.28 2.37 -10.72
C CYS A 101 -23.24 0.88 -10.41
N GLU A 102 -24.06 0.44 -9.46
CA GLU A 102 -24.07 -0.96 -9.00
C GLU A 102 -24.88 -1.86 -9.92
N ASP A 103 -25.99 -1.35 -10.48
CA ASP A 103 -26.83 -2.15 -11.38
C ASP A 103 -26.41 -2.00 -12.85
N THR A 104 -25.53 -2.88 -13.26
CA THR A 104 -25.06 -2.97 -14.66
C THR A 104 -26.07 -3.65 -15.59
N THR A 105 -27.17 -4.20 -15.06
CA THR A 105 -28.19 -4.91 -15.82
C THR A 105 -29.39 -4.02 -16.18
N HIS A 106 -29.51 -2.86 -15.55
CA HIS A 106 -30.58 -1.92 -15.81
C HIS A 106 -30.58 -1.42 -17.26
N LEU A 107 -31.78 -1.23 -17.86
CA LEU A 107 -31.95 -0.77 -19.26
C LEU A 107 -31.21 0.54 -19.56
N SER A 108 -31.08 1.44 -18.58
CA SER A 108 -30.40 2.73 -18.72
C SER A 108 -28.88 2.65 -18.50
N TYR A 109 -28.33 1.49 -18.09
CA TYR A 109 -26.88 1.35 -17.86
C TYR A 109 -26.03 1.74 -19.09
N PRO A 110 -26.39 1.41 -20.34
CA PRO A 110 -25.63 1.84 -21.51
C PRO A 110 -25.54 3.38 -21.67
N ALA A 111 -26.52 4.12 -21.17
CA ALA A 111 -26.45 5.59 -21.16
C ALA A 111 -25.46 6.11 -20.13
N TYR A 112 -25.45 5.51 -18.94
CA TYR A 112 -24.44 5.79 -17.92
C TYR A 112 -23.02 5.42 -18.43
N ALA A 113 -22.83 4.23 -18.94
CA ALA A 113 -21.54 3.70 -19.38
C ALA A 113 -20.85 4.57 -20.47
N ARG A 114 -21.63 5.24 -21.34
CA ARG A 114 -21.08 6.19 -22.33
C ARG A 114 -20.39 7.40 -21.70
N ASN A 115 -20.77 7.76 -20.48
CA ASN A 115 -20.19 8.89 -19.73
C ASN A 115 -19.27 8.47 -18.59
N ALA A 116 -19.06 7.17 -18.41
CA ALA A 116 -18.29 6.59 -17.32
C ALA A 116 -17.14 5.69 -17.83
N ILE A 117 -16.52 6.07 -18.95
CA ILE A 117 -15.36 5.38 -19.48
C ILE A 117 -14.18 5.57 -18.52
N THR A 118 -13.60 4.47 -18.07
CA THR A 118 -12.43 4.51 -17.19
C THR A 118 -11.23 5.11 -17.92
N PRO A 119 -10.63 6.22 -17.42
CA PRO A 119 -9.48 6.85 -18.05
C PRO A 119 -8.25 5.92 -18.05
N ILE A 120 -7.48 6.00 -19.12
CA ILE A 120 -6.14 5.44 -19.21
C ILE A 120 -5.17 6.51 -18.71
N ALA A 121 -4.43 6.22 -17.63
CA ALA A 121 -3.41 7.13 -17.12
C ALA A 121 -2.05 6.91 -17.76
N GLU A 122 -1.71 5.66 -18.09
CA GLU A 122 -0.45 5.27 -18.71
C GLU A 122 -0.63 4.04 -19.60
N SER A 123 0.32 3.84 -20.53
CA SER A 123 0.40 2.63 -21.33
C SER A 123 1.86 2.25 -21.62
N TRP A 124 2.11 0.94 -21.71
CA TRP A 124 3.43 0.39 -21.99
C TRP A 124 3.33 -0.70 -23.05
N LYS A 125 4.28 -0.67 -23.99
CA LYS A 125 4.43 -1.77 -24.94
C LYS A 125 4.80 -3.05 -24.18
N ILE A 126 4.22 -4.17 -24.57
CA ILE A 126 4.61 -5.49 -24.09
C ILE A 126 5.91 -5.89 -24.76
N GLU A 127 6.97 -6.07 -23.96
CA GLU A 127 8.29 -6.49 -24.42
C GLU A 127 8.38 -8.00 -24.63
N GLN A 128 7.68 -8.75 -23.78
CA GLN A 128 7.60 -10.21 -23.85
C GLN A 128 6.28 -10.69 -23.25
N GLU A 129 5.69 -11.70 -23.83
CA GLU A 129 4.50 -12.38 -23.32
C GLU A 129 4.74 -13.89 -23.24
N THR A 130 4.26 -14.49 -22.16
CA THR A 130 4.20 -15.95 -21.96
C THR A 130 2.75 -16.36 -21.67
N ASP A 131 2.49 -17.65 -21.50
CA ASP A 131 1.16 -18.13 -21.11
C ASP A 131 0.72 -17.56 -19.76
N SER A 132 1.65 -17.33 -18.83
CA SER A 132 1.38 -16.95 -17.43
C SER A 132 1.71 -15.51 -17.08
N SER A 133 2.50 -14.79 -17.89
CA SER A 133 2.99 -13.46 -17.55
C SER A 133 3.21 -12.58 -18.78
N ILE A 134 3.30 -11.28 -18.54
CA ILE A 134 3.73 -10.24 -19.49
C ILE A 134 4.90 -9.44 -18.90
N VAL A 135 5.81 -8.99 -19.74
CA VAL A 135 6.95 -8.15 -19.34
C VAL A 135 6.83 -6.78 -19.97
N VAL A 136 6.97 -5.75 -19.17
CA VAL A 136 6.93 -4.34 -19.58
C VAL A 136 8.11 -3.56 -18.99
N ASN A 137 8.50 -2.48 -19.63
CA ASN A 137 9.52 -1.57 -19.12
C ASN A 137 8.85 -0.47 -18.28
N TRP A 138 9.01 -0.56 -16.95
CA TRP A 138 8.47 0.41 -15.99
C TRP A 138 9.50 1.45 -15.50
N SER A 139 10.62 1.60 -16.19
CA SER A 139 11.68 2.53 -15.75
C SER A 139 11.14 3.92 -15.43
N LYS A 140 10.39 4.54 -16.34
CA LYS A 140 9.79 5.86 -16.10
C LYS A 140 8.73 5.84 -15.02
N PHE A 141 7.82 4.86 -15.03
CA PHE A 141 6.77 4.72 -14.01
C PHE A 141 7.33 4.63 -12.60
N LEU A 142 8.47 3.95 -12.44
CA LEU A 142 9.11 3.81 -11.14
C LEU A 142 9.93 5.04 -10.76
N SER A 143 10.64 5.69 -11.71
CA SER A 143 11.63 6.74 -11.45
C SER A 143 11.15 8.18 -11.63
N GLU A 144 10.03 8.39 -12.33
CA GLU A 144 9.56 9.74 -12.67
C GLU A 144 8.17 10.02 -12.09
N PRO A 145 7.81 11.29 -11.84
CA PRO A 145 6.42 11.70 -11.68
C PRO A 145 5.67 11.49 -13.00
N ILE A 146 4.49 10.89 -12.95
CA ILE A 146 3.65 10.60 -14.12
C ILE A 146 2.31 11.29 -13.93
N GLU A 147 1.81 11.97 -14.95
CA GLU A 147 0.52 12.64 -14.89
C GLU A 147 -0.60 11.66 -14.50
N GLY A 148 -1.45 12.08 -13.57
CA GLY A 148 -2.55 11.25 -13.05
C GLY A 148 -2.15 10.29 -11.93
N VAL A 149 -0.86 9.98 -11.78
CA VAL A 149 -0.30 9.15 -10.70
C VAL A 149 0.96 9.77 -10.09
N ASP A 150 1.13 11.07 -10.23
CA ASP A 150 2.22 11.87 -9.68
C ASP A 150 2.29 11.73 -8.15
N PRO A 151 3.45 11.37 -7.57
CA PRO A 151 3.62 11.26 -6.13
C PRO A 151 3.40 12.57 -5.38
N PHE A 152 3.37 13.71 -6.04
CA PHE A 152 3.08 15.02 -5.44
C PHE A 152 1.61 15.44 -5.63
N GLY A 153 0.76 14.63 -6.31
CA GLY A 153 -0.65 14.89 -6.54
C GLY A 153 -0.95 16.13 -7.36
N GLY A 154 0.02 16.63 -8.12
CA GLY A 154 -0.11 17.81 -8.96
C GLY A 154 -0.31 19.14 -8.22
N LYS A 155 -0.50 19.11 -6.89
CA LYS A 155 -0.83 20.30 -6.07
C LYS A 155 0.36 20.85 -5.29
N THR A 156 1.37 20.04 -5.04
CA THR A 156 2.49 20.35 -4.14
C THR A 156 3.84 20.10 -4.76
N SER A 157 4.00 20.45 -6.05
CA SER A 157 5.31 20.34 -6.68
C SER A 157 6.34 21.20 -5.93
N PRO A 158 7.46 20.65 -5.46
CA PRO A 158 8.51 21.39 -4.78
C PRO A 158 9.25 22.38 -5.70
N GLY A 159 8.99 22.33 -7.00
CA GLY A 159 9.62 23.15 -8.01
C GLY A 159 9.66 22.44 -9.36
N ARG A 160 10.41 22.96 -10.32
CA ARG A 160 10.63 22.29 -11.60
C ARG A 160 11.44 21.01 -11.38
N SER A 161 10.96 19.88 -11.90
CA SER A 161 11.67 18.60 -11.83
C SER A 161 13.00 18.66 -12.54
N LEU A 162 14.02 18.02 -11.98
CA LEU A 162 15.34 17.80 -12.54
C LEU A 162 15.56 16.29 -12.76
N PRO A 163 15.04 15.71 -13.87
CA PRO A 163 15.03 14.26 -14.08
C PRO A 163 16.41 13.60 -14.02
N GLN A 164 17.47 14.33 -14.36
CA GLN A 164 18.86 13.87 -14.28
C GLN A 164 19.32 13.55 -12.84
N LEU A 165 18.59 14.04 -11.81
CA LEU A 165 18.83 13.75 -10.41
C LEU A 165 17.92 12.65 -9.85
N ASN A 166 16.97 12.16 -10.67
CA ASN A 166 16.08 11.10 -10.28
C ASN A 166 16.81 9.76 -10.29
N LYS A 167 16.63 8.98 -9.24
CA LYS A 167 17.29 7.67 -9.09
C LYS A 167 16.43 6.72 -8.29
N ILE A 168 16.22 5.51 -8.81
CA ILE A 168 15.69 4.39 -8.04
C ILE A 168 16.78 3.95 -7.06
N LEU A 169 16.47 3.99 -5.76
CA LEU A 169 17.41 3.63 -4.68
C LEU A 169 17.21 2.18 -4.23
N GLN A 170 15.94 1.74 -4.16
CA GLN A 170 15.57 0.43 -3.66
C GLN A 170 14.26 -0.03 -4.29
N VAL A 171 14.14 -1.32 -4.49
CA VAL A 171 12.90 -1.97 -4.98
C VAL A 171 12.71 -3.25 -4.18
N ASP A 172 11.61 -3.32 -3.42
CA ASP A 172 11.22 -4.48 -2.62
C ASP A 172 9.89 -5.02 -3.13
N VAL A 173 9.86 -6.28 -3.49
CA VAL A 173 8.64 -6.95 -3.96
C VAL A 173 8.20 -7.97 -2.93
N HIS A 174 6.99 -7.80 -2.42
CA HIS A 174 6.34 -8.70 -1.49
C HIS A 174 5.19 -9.45 -2.17
N GLU A 175 4.51 -10.30 -1.43
CA GLU A 175 3.34 -11.05 -1.93
C GLU A 175 2.20 -10.15 -2.43
N LYS A 176 1.96 -9.03 -1.74
CA LYS A 176 0.81 -8.16 -1.99
C LYS A 176 1.16 -6.71 -2.25
N ASN A 177 2.44 -6.34 -2.19
CA ASN A 177 2.87 -4.98 -2.46
C ASN A 177 4.24 -4.90 -3.11
N LEU A 178 4.43 -3.83 -3.88
CA LEU A 178 5.70 -3.37 -4.41
C LEU A 178 6.04 -2.05 -3.74
N GLU A 179 7.23 -1.97 -3.16
CA GLU A 179 7.77 -0.80 -2.51
C GLU A 179 8.97 -0.27 -3.29
N VAL A 180 8.93 0.99 -3.72
CA VAL A 180 10.02 1.60 -4.50
C VAL A 180 10.46 2.89 -3.84
N SER A 181 11.73 2.96 -3.45
CA SER A 181 12.34 4.20 -2.97
C SER A 181 12.99 4.93 -4.15
N VAL A 182 12.55 6.15 -4.38
CA VAL A 182 13.05 6.98 -5.48
C VAL A 182 13.53 8.31 -4.93
N GLN A 183 14.76 8.68 -5.27
CA GLN A 183 15.23 10.05 -5.10
C GLN A 183 14.69 10.90 -6.25
N TYR A 184 14.10 12.03 -5.92
CA TYR A 184 13.71 13.07 -6.87
C TYR A 184 14.52 14.33 -6.65
N GLY A 185 14.89 14.98 -7.75
CA GLY A 185 15.52 16.29 -7.77
C GLY A 185 14.59 17.38 -8.29
N PHE A 186 14.61 18.52 -7.63
CA PHE A 186 13.85 19.71 -8.02
C PHE A 186 14.71 20.96 -7.98
N GLU A 187 14.34 21.99 -8.72
CA GLU A 187 14.94 23.31 -8.60
C GLU A 187 14.65 23.89 -7.22
N GLY A 188 15.69 24.19 -6.49
CA GLY A 188 15.63 24.94 -5.23
C GLY A 188 15.93 26.42 -5.46
N THR A 189 15.95 27.22 -4.38
CA THR A 189 16.20 28.65 -4.44
C THR A 189 17.66 28.96 -4.78
N THR A 190 18.60 28.23 -4.18
CA THR A 190 20.05 28.43 -4.33
C THR A 190 20.78 27.21 -4.85
N GLN A 191 20.23 26.03 -4.61
CA GLN A 191 20.78 24.74 -5.03
C GLN A 191 19.64 23.74 -5.27
N PRO A 192 19.86 22.65 -6.00
CA PRO A 192 18.86 21.61 -6.18
C PRO A 192 18.35 21.09 -4.84
N PHE A 193 17.03 20.88 -4.77
CA PHE A 193 16.36 20.24 -3.66
C PHE A 193 16.18 18.75 -3.96
N LEU A 194 16.58 17.90 -3.03
CA LEU A 194 16.44 16.45 -3.13
C LEU A 194 15.44 15.93 -2.10
N THR A 195 14.64 14.97 -2.50
CA THR A 195 13.73 14.24 -1.62
C THR A 195 13.69 12.77 -2.00
N THR A 196 13.65 11.89 -1.02
CA THR A 196 13.40 10.46 -1.26
C THR A 196 11.95 10.15 -0.96
N ILE A 197 11.28 9.54 -1.92
CA ILE A 197 9.88 9.15 -1.85
C ILE A 197 9.79 7.63 -1.85
N ARG A 198 8.99 7.06 -0.96
CA ARG A 198 8.52 5.69 -1.06
C ARG A 198 7.22 5.68 -1.86
N LYS A 199 7.24 5.03 -3.01
CA LYS A 199 6.04 4.66 -3.77
C LYS A 199 5.64 3.25 -3.36
N SER A 200 4.38 3.06 -3.03
CA SER A 200 3.82 1.77 -2.66
C SER A 200 2.70 1.40 -3.63
N LEU A 201 2.81 0.24 -4.26
CA LEU A 201 1.73 -0.35 -5.06
C LEU A 201 1.19 -1.56 -4.31
N LEU A 202 0.01 -1.41 -3.71
CA LEU A 202 -0.63 -2.42 -2.88
C LEU A 202 -1.74 -3.12 -3.66
N LEU A 203 -1.70 -4.45 -3.74
CA LEU A 203 -2.78 -5.27 -4.29
C LEU A 203 -3.98 -5.22 -3.34
N LEU A 204 -5.10 -4.69 -3.82
CA LEU A 204 -6.33 -4.63 -3.04
C LEU A 204 -6.97 -6.01 -2.89
N PRO A 205 -7.71 -6.25 -1.80
CA PRO A 205 -8.46 -7.47 -1.61
C PRO A 205 -9.38 -7.74 -2.80
N GLU A 206 -9.49 -9.00 -3.22
CA GLU A 206 -10.39 -9.37 -4.31
C GLU A 206 -11.85 -9.09 -3.96
N GLN A 207 -12.21 -9.38 -2.70
CA GLN A 207 -13.50 -9.02 -2.14
C GLN A 207 -13.32 -7.84 -1.20
N PRO A 208 -13.78 -6.63 -1.58
CA PRO A 208 -13.78 -5.48 -0.70
C PRO A 208 -14.53 -5.78 0.60
N MET A 209 -14.16 -5.07 1.66
CA MET A 209 -14.94 -5.09 2.89
C MET A 209 -16.34 -4.52 2.62
N GLN A 210 -17.37 -5.07 3.28
CA GLN A 210 -18.71 -4.50 3.21
C GLN A 210 -18.67 -3.03 3.67
N PRO A 211 -19.00 -2.04 2.81
CA PRO A 211 -19.00 -0.65 3.19
C PRO A 211 -20.10 -0.37 4.22
N ARG A 212 -19.93 0.69 4.99
CA ARG A 212 -20.97 1.24 5.87
C ARG A 212 -21.19 2.70 5.52
N ILE A 213 -22.44 3.06 5.31
CA ILE A 213 -22.84 4.44 4.99
C ILE A 213 -22.55 5.33 6.20
N HIS A 214 -21.96 6.48 5.94
CA HIS A 214 -21.69 7.51 6.94
C HIS A 214 -23.00 8.15 7.40
N ASP A 215 -23.16 8.32 8.72
CA ASP A 215 -24.21 9.09 9.34
C ASP A 215 -23.59 10.29 10.06
N ALA A 216 -23.99 11.50 9.69
CA ALA A 216 -23.43 12.73 10.25
C ALA A 216 -23.63 12.88 11.77
N ARG A 217 -24.53 12.09 12.37
CA ARG A 217 -24.71 12.03 13.84
C ARG A 217 -23.60 11.30 14.56
N VAL A 218 -22.77 10.57 13.83
CA VAL A 218 -21.64 9.80 14.37
C VAL A 218 -20.35 10.29 13.72
N GLY A 219 -19.39 10.74 14.51
CA GLY A 219 -18.17 11.41 14.06
C GLY A 219 -17.10 10.48 13.49
N TYR A 220 -17.43 9.67 12.50
CA TYR A 220 -16.43 8.90 11.76
C TYR A 220 -15.82 9.70 10.62
N ASP A 221 -14.52 9.49 10.36
CA ASP A 221 -13.95 9.87 9.08
C ASP A 221 -14.62 9.07 7.96
N ASN A 222 -14.73 9.69 6.79
CA ASN A 222 -15.41 9.08 5.66
C ASN A 222 -14.71 9.39 4.34
N ILE A 223 -14.99 8.57 3.34
CA ILE A 223 -14.63 8.82 1.94
C ILE A 223 -15.90 9.21 1.18
N PRO A 224 -15.81 10.23 0.29
CA PRO A 224 -16.95 10.64 -0.50
C PRO A 224 -17.21 9.62 -1.61
N GLU A 225 -18.42 9.09 -1.64
CA GLU A 225 -18.93 8.26 -2.72
C GLU A 225 -20.18 8.87 -3.31
N ARG A 226 -20.42 8.62 -4.56
CA ARG A 226 -21.61 9.09 -5.29
C ARG A 226 -22.17 7.90 -6.06
N LYS A 227 -23.41 7.54 -5.77
CA LYS A 227 -24.09 6.45 -6.49
C LYS A 227 -25.10 7.02 -7.48
N PHE A 228 -25.07 6.50 -8.69
CA PHE A 228 -26.09 6.70 -9.66
C PHE A 228 -27.22 5.69 -9.42
N ASN A 229 -28.43 6.22 -9.18
CA ASN A 229 -29.63 5.41 -9.00
C ASN A 229 -30.54 5.64 -10.21
N PHE A 230 -30.94 4.56 -10.87
CA PHE A 230 -31.84 4.63 -12.03
C PHE A 230 -33.30 4.86 -11.65
N ASP A 231 -33.73 4.47 -10.45
CA ASP A 231 -35.12 4.63 -9.98
C ASP A 231 -35.44 6.08 -9.62
N THR A 232 -34.45 6.77 -9.09
CA THR A 232 -34.51 8.23 -8.88
C THR A 232 -33.39 8.86 -9.69
N PRO A 233 -33.61 9.39 -10.91
CA PRO A 233 -32.55 9.85 -11.79
C PRO A 233 -31.76 11.01 -11.18
N SER A 234 -31.00 10.70 -10.15
CA SER A 234 -30.14 11.60 -9.39
C SER A 234 -28.89 10.87 -8.95
N ILE A 235 -27.81 11.62 -8.81
CA ILE A 235 -26.59 11.13 -8.18
C ILE A 235 -26.71 11.43 -6.68
N ALA A 236 -26.90 10.39 -5.87
CA ALA A 236 -26.93 10.53 -4.42
C ALA A 236 -25.50 10.44 -3.85
N ALA A 237 -25.20 11.31 -2.88
CA ALA A 237 -23.97 11.16 -2.09
C ALA A 237 -24.20 10.06 -1.06
N GLU A 238 -23.35 9.02 -1.10
CA GLU A 238 -23.31 7.94 -0.13
C GLU A 238 -21.89 7.80 0.39
N ASN A 239 -21.53 8.61 1.38
CA ASN A 239 -20.20 8.53 1.95
C ASN A 239 -20.02 7.24 2.75
N TYR A 240 -18.84 6.61 2.65
CA TYR A 240 -18.53 5.43 3.44
C TYR A 240 -17.62 5.78 4.61
N ILE A 241 -17.93 5.28 5.81
CA ILE A 241 -17.06 5.44 6.98
C ILE A 241 -15.73 4.71 6.75
N THR A 242 -14.64 5.28 7.27
CA THR A 242 -13.35 4.60 7.26
C THR A 242 -13.20 3.77 8.53
N ARG A 243 -12.82 2.50 8.39
CA ARG A 243 -12.63 1.58 9.51
C ARG A 243 -11.71 0.41 9.17
N PHE A 244 -11.06 -0.16 10.16
CA PHE A 244 -10.35 -1.42 10.01
C PHE A 244 -11.31 -2.60 9.83
N ARG A 245 -10.87 -3.62 9.10
CA ARG A 245 -11.58 -4.90 8.97
C ARG A 245 -11.34 -5.75 10.22
N ILE A 246 -12.30 -5.78 11.13
CA ILE A 246 -12.27 -6.63 12.32
C ILE A 246 -13.32 -7.71 12.16
N VAL A 247 -12.84 -8.93 11.91
CA VAL A 247 -13.68 -10.12 11.71
C VAL A 247 -13.07 -11.29 12.49
N PRO A 248 -13.89 -12.26 12.97
CA PRO A 248 -13.36 -13.47 13.58
C PRO A 248 -12.63 -14.32 12.53
N SER A 249 -11.65 -15.10 12.96
CA SER A 249 -11.07 -16.11 12.08
C SER A 249 -12.13 -17.16 11.68
N PRO A 250 -12.02 -17.81 10.49
CA PRO A 250 -13.03 -18.79 10.05
C PRO A 250 -13.34 -19.89 11.09
N LYS A 251 -12.33 -20.32 11.86
CA LYS A 251 -12.50 -21.32 12.93
C LYS A 251 -13.26 -20.79 14.16
N ASP A 252 -13.24 -19.48 14.38
CA ASP A 252 -13.79 -18.83 15.57
C ASP A 252 -15.18 -18.21 15.33
N VAL A 253 -15.68 -18.19 14.08
CA VAL A 253 -17.00 -17.62 13.73
C VAL A 253 -18.11 -18.17 14.61
N ARG A 254 -18.14 -19.50 14.81
CA ARG A 254 -19.18 -20.15 15.63
C ARG A 254 -19.11 -19.68 17.09
N SER A 255 -17.91 -19.57 17.66
CA SER A 255 -17.71 -19.10 19.03
C SER A 255 -18.14 -17.65 19.19
N TYR A 256 -17.79 -16.80 18.22
CA TYR A 256 -18.21 -15.41 18.18
C TYR A 256 -19.72 -15.24 18.14
N LEU A 257 -20.42 -16.00 17.28
CA LEU A 257 -21.87 -15.98 17.16
C LEU A 257 -22.59 -16.50 18.44
N GLN A 258 -21.87 -17.27 19.27
CA GLN A 258 -22.34 -17.71 20.60
C GLN A 258 -22.07 -16.68 21.71
N GLY A 259 -21.58 -15.48 21.35
CA GLY A 259 -21.26 -14.42 22.32
C GLY A 259 -19.94 -14.61 23.09
N LYS A 260 -19.07 -15.54 22.65
CA LYS A 260 -17.74 -15.71 23.24
C LYS A 260 -16.77 -14.70 22.65
N GLN A 261 -15.90 -14.15 23.48
CA GLN A 261 -14.80 -13.30 23.01
C GLN A 261 -13.78 -14.11 22.19
N VAL A 262 -13.45 -13.63 21.00
CA VAL A 262 -12.48 -14.25 20.10
C VAL A 262 -11.39 -13.26 19.68
N LYS A 263 -10.26 -13.76 19.19
CA LYS A 263 -9.26 -12.89 18.56
C LYS A 263 -9.72 -12.53 17.13
N PRO A 264 -9.38 -11.34 16.63
CA PRO A 264 -9.62 -11.02 15.22
C PRO A 264 -8.75 -11.90 14.33
N GLN A 265 -9.17 -12.09 13.09
CA GLN A 265 -8.38 -12.77 12.05
C GLN A 265 -7.02 -12.08 11.85
N GLN A 266 -7.01 -10.75 11.88
CA GLN A 266 -5.81 -9.92 11.84
C GLN A 266 -5.92 -8.85 12.94
N PRO A 267 -4.95 -8.76 13.87
CA PRO A 267 -4.89 -7.67 14.83
C PRO A 267 -4.45 -6.37 14.17
N ILE A 268 -4.80 -5.25 14.76
CA ILE A 268 -4.27 -3.92 14.41
C ILE A 268 -2.99 -3.71 15.20
N VAL A 269 -1.84 -3.79 14.54
CA VAL A 269 -0.54 -3.60 15.17
C VAL A 269 -0.03 -2.20 14.86
N PHE A 270 0.28 -1.40 15.88
CA PHE A 270 0.99 -0.14 15.73
C PHE A 270 2.43 -0.28 16.19
N TYR A 271 3.35 0.21 15.36
CA TYR A 271 4.78 0.24 15.64
C TYR A 271 5.17 1.66 16.08
N ILE A 272 5.75 1.76 17.27
CA ILE A 272 6.12 3.03 17.92
C ILE A 272 7.59 3.31 17.61
N ASP A 273 7.87 4.49 17.06
CA ASP A 273 9.21 4.93 16.72
C ASP A 273 10.10 4.98 17.98
N ASP A 274 11.30 4.42 17.86
CA ASP A 274 12.26 4.40 18.97
C ASP A 274 12.84 5.78 19.30
N ALA A 275 12.70 6.75 18.41
CA ALA A 275 13.08 8.15 18.64
C ALA A 275 12.22 8.84 19.73
N PHE A 276 11.04 8.33 20.05
CA PHE A 276 10.25 8.88 21.16
C PHE A 276 10.95 8.75 22.52
N PRO A 277 10.88 9.78 23.39
CA PRO A 277 11.34 9.67 24.76
C PRO A 277 10.66 8.49 25.49
N PRO A 278 11.35 7.80 26.43
CA PRO A 278 10.82 6.61 27.10
C PRO A 278 9.45 6.80 27.76
N LEU A 279 9.24 7.96 28.38
CA LEU A 279 7.96 8.31 29.03
C LEU A 279 6.81 8.37 27.99
N TRP A 280 7.07 8.96 26.83
CA TRP A 280 6.08 9.07 25.76
C TRP A 280 5.80 7.72 25.13
N LYS A 281 6.82 6.90 24.86
CA LYS A 281 6.63 5.52 24.36
C LYS A 281 5.70 4.73 25.28
N LYS A 282 5.88 4.84 26.60
CA LYS A 282 5.01 4.17 27.59
C LYS A 282 3.56 4.66 27.51
N ALA A 283 3.37 5.99 27.42
CA ALA A 283 2.02 6.57 27.32
C ALA A 283 1.33 6.20 26.00
N ILE A 284 2.05 6.29 24.86
CA ILE A 284 1.54 5.92 23.53
C ILE A 284 1.14 4.43 23.54
N ARG A 285 2.02 3.53 24.02
CA ARG A 285 1.72 2.10 24.13
C ARG A 285 0.45 1.85 24.93
N LYS A 286 0.34 2.50 26.09
CA LYS A 286 -0.86 2.39 26.93
C LYS A 286 -2.11 2.86 26.20
N GLY A 287 -2.06 4.03 25.55
CA GLY A 287 -3.19 4.59 24.81
C GLY A 287 -3.66 3.68 23.65
N ILE A 288 -2.73 3.06 22.92
CA ILE A 288 -3.06 2.08 21.88
C ILE A 288 -3.78 0.87 22.50
N LEU A 289 -3.25 0.31 23.57
CA LEU A 289 -3.79 -0.90 24.19
C LEU A 289 -5.11 -0.69 24.93
N ASP A 290 -5.38 0.53 25.42
CA ASP A 290 -6.65 0.86 26.09
C ASP A 290 -7.88 0.69 25.16
N TRP A 291 -7.70 0.79 23.85
CA TRP A 291 -8.76 0.53 22.86
C TRP A 291 -9.28 -0.91 22.90
N ASN A 292 -8.50 -1.88 23.43
CA ASN A 292 -8.97 -3.26 23.55
C ASN A 292 -10.23 -3.37 24.38
N LYS A 293 -10.43 -2.51 25.39
CA LYS A 293 -11.65 -2.46 26.19
C LYS A 293 -12.90 -2.25 25.34
N ALA A 294 -12.82 -1.33 24.36
CA ALA A 294 -13.93 -1.08 23.44
C ALA A 294 -14.18 -2.27 22.50
N PHE A 295 -13.13 -2.97 22.09
CA PHE A 295 -13.27 -4.16 21.25
C PHE A 295 -13.80 -5.37 22.04
N GLU A 296 -13.50 -5.47 23.34
CA GLU A 296 -14.03 -6.51 24.22
C GLU A 296 -15.55 -6.42 24.35
N GLU A 297 -16.12 -5.20 24.39
CA GLU A 297 -17.57 -4.97 24.41
C GLU A 297 -18.30 -5.52 23.17
N ILE A 298 -17.60 -5.62 22.05
CA ILE A 298 -18.16 -6.18 20.80
C ILE A 298 -17.69 -7.60 20.52
N GLY A 299 -17.11 -8.28 21.50
CA GLY A 299 -16.76 -9.70 21.46
C GLY A 299 -15.38 -10.00 20.88
N PHE A 300 -14.47 -9.02 20.78
CA PHE A 300 -13.11 -9.24 20.34
C PHE A 300 -12.09 -8.93 21.42
N LYS A 301 -11.08 -9.77 21.57
CA LYS A 301 -9.94 -9.58 22.46
C LYS A 301 -8.62 -9.48 21.68
N GLU A 302 -7.65 -8.76 22.24
CA GLU A 302 -6.31 -8.60 21.66
C GLU A 302 -6.32 -8.02 20.23
N VAL A 303 -7.26 -7.10 19.95
CA VAL A 303 -7.38 -6.45 18.64
C VAL A 303 -6.23 -5.48 18.42
N MET A 304 -5.98 -4.62 19.41
CA MET A 304 -4.91 -3.62 19.35
C MET A 304 -3.63 -4.17 19.95
N GLN A 305 -2.55 -4.08 19.20
CA GLN A 305 -1.21 -4.44 19.63
C GLN A 305 -0.26 -3.26 19.44
N ALA A 306 0.71 -3.13 20.32
CA ALA A 306 1.72 -2.08 20.26
C ALA A 306 3.12 -2.69 20.41
N LYS A 307 3.99 -2.40 19.45
CA LYS A 307 5.41 -2.78 19.43
C LYS A 307 6.24 -1.53 19.20
N THR A 308 7.50 -1.53 19.62
CA THR A 308 8.46 -0.54 19.13
C THR A 308 9.08 -1.00 17.82
N TYR A 309 9.79 -0.11 17.12
CA TYR A 309 10.55 -0.50 15.92
C TYR A 309 11.59 -1.58 16.25
N ALA A 310 12.25 -1.47 17.39
CA ALA A 310 13.22 -2.47 17.86
C ALA A 310 12.57 -3.84 18.19
N GLU A 311 11.31 -3.87 18.58
CA GLU A 311 10.54 -5.10 18.84
C GLU A 311 9.95 -5.71 17.56
N ALA A 312 10.06 -5.03 16.43
CA ALA A 312 9.61 -5.52 15.14
C ALA A 312 10.58 -6.59 14.60
N GLY A 313 10.08 -7.45 13.76
CA GLY A 313 10.92 -8.47 13.10
C GLY A 313 11.81 -7.87 11.98
N PRO A 314 12.69 -8.68 11.40
CA PRO A 314 13.67 -8.24 10.39
C PRO A 314 13.04 -7.71 9.09
N GLU A 315 11.79 -8.05 8.81
CA GLU A 315 11.07 -7.57 7.62
C GLU A 315 10.37 -6.22 7.83
N PHE A 316 10.52 -5.63 9.01
CA PHE A 316 9.89 -4.37 9.32
C PHE A 316 10.63 -3.19 8.65
N ASP A 317 9.91 -2.42 7.85
CA ASP A 317 10.33 -1.10 7.38
C ASP A 317 9.20 -0.11 7.72
N PRO A 318 9.46 0.93 8.51
CA PRO A 318 8.42 1.91 8.84
C PRO A 318 7.82 2.59 7.61
N ASN A 319 8.49 2.59 6.47
CA ASN A 319 7.99 3.20 5.24
C ASN A 319 7.18 2.23 4.35
N ASP A 320 7.16 0.96 4.68
CA ASP A 320 6.34 -0.05 3.98
C ASP A 320 4.85 0.13 4.34
N ILE A 321 3.99 0.09 3.31
CA ILE A 321 2.54 0.29 3.46
C ILE A 321 1.86 -0.78 4.34
N ARG A 322 2.50 -1.91 4.61
CA ARG A 322 1.96 -2.99 5.45
C ARG A 322 1.91 -2.65 6.95
N PHE A 323 2.64 -1.62 7.41
CA PHE A 323 2.85 -1.37 8.84
C PHE A 323 2.23 -0.05 9.28
N ASN A 324 1.40 -0.08 10.34
CA ASN A 324 0.89 1.13 10.97
C ASN A 324 1.95 1.67 11.95
N CYS A 325 2.25 2.96 11.89
CA CYS A 325 3.31 3.54 12.68
C CYS A 325 2.88 4.76 13.48
N PHE A 326 3.38 4.86 14.72
CA PHE A 326 3.52 6.11 15.44
C PHE A 326 4.92 6.65 15.18
N ARG A 327 5.02 7.80 14.49
CA ARG A 327 6.28 8.38 14.01
C ARG A 327 6.62 9.63 14.80
N TYR A 328 7.86 9.69 15.26
CA TYR A 328 8.43 10.93 15.80
C TYR A 328 8.89 11.81 14.64
N VAL A 329 8.26 12.97 14.48
CA VAL A 329 8.52 13.87 13.35
C VAL A 329 8.99 15.24 13.86
N VAL A 330 10.19 15.63 13.45
CA VAL A 330 10.68 17.00 13.71
C VAL A 330 10.17 17.89 12.58
N SER A 331 9.17 18.71 12.88
CA SER A 331 8.57 19.63 11.91
C SER A 331 8.09 20.92 12.57
N ASP A 332 7.76 21.92 11.76
CA ASP A 332 7.18 23.20 12.24
C ASP A 332 5.70 23.07 12.65
N PHE A 333 5.11 21.90 12.57
CA PHE A 333 3.70 21.69 12.94
C PHE A 333 3.57 21.43 14.45
N PRO A 334 2.72 22.20 15.16
CA PRO A 334 2.61 22.09 16.62
C PRO A 334 1.63 21.01 17.09
N ASN A 335 1.10 20.18 16.21
CA ASN A 335 0.06 19.20 16.52
C ASN A 335 0.37 17.82 15.95
N ALA A 336 -0.15 16.79 16.60
CA ALA A 336 -0.16 15.44 16.06
C ALA A 336 -1.18 15.29 14.92
N MET A 337 -0.87 14.46 13.95
CA MET A 337 -1.76 14.17 12.81
C MET A 337 -1.93 12.66 12.64
N GLY A 338 -3.17 12.19 12.71
CA GLY A 338 -3.54 10.84 12.26
C GLY A 338 -3.83 10.85 10.76
N LYS A 339 -3.23 9.94 10.02
CA LYS A 339 -3.48 9.72 8.59
C LYS A 339 -3.61 8.24 8.31
N HIS A 340 -4.51 7.89 7.39
CA HIS A 340 -4.70 6.50 6.99
C HIS A 340 -4.89 6.40 5.47
N TRP A 341 -4.52 5.26 4.89
CA TRP A 341 -4.84 4.89 3.53
C TRP A 341 -5.98 3.89 3.54
N VAL A 342 -6.93 4.10 2.65
CA VAL A 342 -8.16 3.32 2.59
C VAL A 342 -8.34 2.66 1.23
N ASP A 343 -9.03 1.53 1.22
CA ASP A 343 -9.60 0.97 0.00
C ASP A 343 -10.78 1.86 -0.43
N PRO A 344 -10.68 2.55 -1.58
CA PRO A 344 -11.71 3.48 -2.03
C PRO A 344 -13.04 2.80 -2.34
N ARG A 345 -13.08 1.48 -2.47
CA ARG A 345 -14.30 0.71 -2.76
C ARG A 345 -15.16 0.43 -1.52
N SER A 346 -14.59 0.61 -0.31
CA SER A 346 -15.25 0.14 0.92
C SER A 346 -15.00 0.99 2.17
N GLY A 347 -14.03 1.91 2.13
CA GLY A 347 -13.57 2.63 3.32
C GLY A 347 -12.73 1.78 4.28
N GLU A 348 -12.27 0.57 3.87
CA GLU A 348 -11.37 -0.25 4.69
C GLU A 348 -10.03 0.46 4.91
N ILE A 349 -9.64 0.67 6.16
CA ILE A 349 -8.32 1.20 6.49
C ILE A 349 -7.28 0.10 6.24
N LEU A 350 -6.40 0.33 5.29
CA LEU A 350 -5.33 -0.58 4.90
C LEU A 350 -4.04 -0.30 5.67
N GLN A 351 -3.81 0.96 6.01
CA GLN A 351 -2.66 1.41 6.79
C GLN A 351 -2.96 2.75 7.45
N ALA A 352 -2.48 2.93 8.68
CA ALA A 352 -2.61 4.17 9.43
C ALA A 352 -1.26 4.61 10.02
N ASP A 353 -0.99 5.92 9.97
CA ASP A 353 0.13 6.54 10.66
C ASP A 353 -0.37 7.63 11.60
N VAL A 354 0.33 7.78 12.71
CA VAL A 354 0.23 8.94 13.59
C VAL A 354 1.59 9.64 13.57
N LEU A 355 1.60 10.86 13.12
CA LEU A 355 2.78 11.76 13.11
C LEU A 355 2.70 12.65 14.34
N PHE A 356 3.76 12.70 15.13
CA PHE A 356 3.77 13.40 16.41
C PHE A 356 5.05 14.21 16.60
#